data_7a225561b8c757e72e809c43b03b938c
#
_entry.id   7a225561b8c757e72e809c43b03b938c
#
_cell.length_a   1.000
_cell.length_b   1.000
_cell.length_c   1.000
_cell.angle_alpha   90.00
_cell.angle_beta   90.00
_cell.angle_gamma   90.00
#
_symmetry.space_group_name_H-M   'P 1'
#
loop_
_entity.id
_entity.type
_entity.pdbx_description
1 polymer ?
#
loop_
_entity_poly.entity_id
_entity_poly.type
_entity_poly.pdbx_seq_one_letter_code
_entity_poly.pdbx_strand_id
1 'polypeptide(L)'
;TGGINKASELQLAHRQLFCQKHSDFLSQFYDHTRCSPLQARSPTGLHNVLVIDDRVPYPSMGSGYPRSCHLLQTLLAMPVRLTFYPLQFPHDDWREIYAQIGMDFEVMLDHGRERLLEFLQSRIGFFDCIIVSRDHNMDFFNQAVLLDPRIAQHTRIIYDAEALIAPRKIMHRRLLGETVSEAVAFSAITQEAHKARLADAVIAVSEYEADYFRSY
;
A
#
# COMPACT_ATOMS: atom_id res chain seq x y z
N THR A 1 -36.40 -32.85 11.77
CA THR A 1 -36.39 -31.99 10.56
C THR A 1 -37.12 -30.65 10.80
N GLY A 2 -38.08 -30.54 11.74
CA GLY A 2 -38.80 -29.27 12.00
C GLY A 2 -37.99 -28.14 12.65
N GLY A 3 -36.91 -28.43 13.35
CA GLY A 3 -36.09 -27.42 14.05
C GLY A 3 -35.22 -26.55 13.13
N ILE A 4 -34.69 -27.11 12.05
CA ILE A 4 -33.83 -26.38 11.12
C ILE A 4 -34.64 -25.36 10.30
N ASN A 5 -35.81 -25.70 9.83
CA ASN A 5 -36.69 -24.79 9.10
C ASN A 5 -37.10 -23.59 9.95
N LYS A 6 -37.50 -23.84 11.20
CA LYS A 6 -37.89 -22.76 12.14
C LYS A 6 -36.73 -21.82 12.49
N ALA A 7 -35.51 -22.35 12.61
CA ALA A 7 -34.32 -21.53 12.83
C ALA A 7 -34.02 -20.64 11.60
N SER A 8 -34.13 -21.19 10.38
CA SER A 8 -33.91 -20.44 9.14
C SER A 8 -34.96 -19.34 8.94
N GLU A 9 -36.23 -19.62 9.23
CA GLU A 9 -37.30 -18.61 9.18
C GLU A 9 -37.05 -17.48 10.17
N LEU A 10 -36.63 -17.81 11.40
CA LEU A 10 -36.32 -16.80 12.42
C LEU A 10 -35.10 -15.96 12.03
N GLN A 11 -34.06 -16.57 11.46
CA GLN A 11 -32.91 -15.84 10.94
C GLN A 11 -33.29 -14.88 9.81
N LEU A 12 -34.16 -15.32 8.91
CA LEU A 12 -34.62 -14.46 7.80
C LEU A 12 -35.44 -13.27 8.34
N ALA A 13 -36.32 -13.50 9.29
CA ALA A 13 -37.13 -12.44 9.93
C ALA A 13 -36.23 -11.43 10.68
N HIS A 14 -35.26 -11.92 11.45
CA HIS A 14 -34.29 -11.05 12.16
C HIS A 14 -33.44 -10.26 11.18
N ARG A 15 -32.99 -10.86 10.06
CA ARG A 15 -32.25 -10.14 9.03
C ARG A 15 -33.09 -9.01 8.42
N GLN A 16 -34.35 -9.25 8.12
CA GLN A 16 -35.26 -8.22 7.58
C GLN A 16 -35.42 -7.05 8.57
N LEU A 17 -35.69 -7.36 9.86
CA LEU A 17 -35.78 -6.34 10.91
C LEU A 17 -34.46 -5.54 11.07
N PHE A 18 -33.32 -6.21 11.03
CA PHE A 18 -32.02 -5.56 11.09
C PHE A 18 -31.82 -4.61 9.90
N CYS A 19 -32.08 -5.08 8.68
CA CYS A 19 -31.95 -4.26 7.48
C CYS A 19 -32.88 -3.05 7.51
N GLN A 20 -34.11 -3.24 7.97
CA GLN A 20 -35.06 -2.14 8.11
C GLN A 20 -34.64 -1.12 9.17
N LYS A 21 -34.19 -1.59 10.34
CA LYS A 21 -33.74 -0.74 11.45
C LYS A 21 -32.49 0.06 11.13
N HIS A 22 -31.61 -0.50 10.31
CA HIS A 22 -30.30 0.08 9.98
C HIS A 22 -30.19 0.48 8.50
N SER A 23 -31.32 0.76 7.84
CA SER A 23 -31.36 1.08 6.40
C SER A 23 -30.41 2.20 6.01
N ASP A 24 -30.41 3.31 6.77
CA ASP A 24 -29.59 4.50 6.49
C ASP A 24 -28.07 4.20 6.59
N PHE A 25 -27.68 3.37 7.56
CA PHE A 25 -26.31 2.91 7.69
C PHE A 25 -25.93 1.97 6.56
N LEU A 26 -26.78 0.99 6.26
CA LEU A 26 -26.53 -0.01 5.22
C LEU A 26 -26.51 0.58 3.81
N SER A 27 -27.24 1.68 3.58
CA SER A 27 -27.22 2.38 2.28
C SER A 27 -25.86 3.01 1.92
N GLN A 28 -24.97 3.15 2.90
CA GLN A 28 -23.62 3.66 2.70
C GLN A 28 -22.67 2.59 2.18
N PHE A 29 -23.08 1.34 2.11
CA PHE A 29 -22.26 0.21 1.66
C PHE A 29 -22.76 -0.38 0.34
N TYR A 30 -21.88 -1.09 -0.35
CA TYR A 30 -22.26 -1.83 -1.55
C TYR A 30 -23.19 -2.99 -1.21
N ASP A 31 -24.14 -3.26 -2.11
CA ASP A 31 -25.00 -4.45 -1.99
C ASP A 31 -24.14 -5.72 -2.09
N HIS A 32 -24.01 -6.45 -0.99
CA HIS A 32 -23.23 -7.67 -0.87
C HIS A 32 -23.65 -8.79 -1.83
N THR A 33 -24.84 -8.71 -2.42
CA THR A 33 -25.31 -9.67 -3.42
C THR A 33 -24.80 -9.37 -4.84
N ARG A 34 -24.23 -8.15 -5.04
CA ARG A 34 -23.82 -7.63 -6.35
C ARG A 34 -22.34 -7.31 -6.45
N CYS A 35 -21.58 -7.50 -5.37
CA CYS A 35 -20.16 -7.17 -5.31
C CYS A 35 -19.38 -8.21 -4.53
N SER A 36 -18.03 -8.13 -4.61
CA SER A 36 -17.17 -9.02 -3.84
C SER A 36 -17.28 -8.73 -2.33
N PRO A 37 -16.95 -9.69 -1.45
CA PRO A 37 -16.91 -9.45 0.00
C PRO A 37 -15.98 -8.30 0.40
N LEU A 38 -14.90 -8.08 -0.35
CA LEU A 38 -13.97 -6.95 -0.14
C LEU A 38 -14.66 -5.61 -0.41
N GLN A 39 -15.43 -5.51 -1.49
CA GLN A 39 -16.18 -4.31 -1.81
C GLN A 39 -17.34 -4.10 -0.84
N ALA A 40 -18.08 -5.17 -0.49
CA ALA A 40 -19.24 -5.10 0.39
C ALA A 40 -18.95 -4.52 1.78
N ARG A 41 -17.73 -4.73 2.30
CA ARG A 41 -17.31 -4.18 3.60
C ARG A 41 -16.82 -2.73 3.54
N SER A 42 -16.75 -2.14 2.35
CA SER A 42 -16.29 -0.76 2.14
C SER A 42 -17.48 0.18 2.00
N PRO A 43 -17.51 1.34 2.67
CA PRO A 43 -18.44 2.40 2.35
C PRO A 43 -18.31 2.82 0.89
N THR A 44 -19.42 3.16 0.27
CA THR A 44 -19.43 3.70 -1.10
C THR A 44 -18.80 5.09 -1.10
N GLY A 45 -18.05 5.41 -2.17
CA GLY A 45 -17.46 6.74 -2.35
C GLY A 45 -16.11 6.97 -1.69
N LEU A 46 -15.53 5.95 -1.01
CA LEU A 46 -14.15 6.00 -0.55
C LEU A 46 -13.21 5.36 -1.57
N HIS A 47 -12.05 5.97 -1.77
CA HIS A 47 -10.98 5.36 -2.55
C HIS A 47 -10.21 4.33 -1.73
N ASN A 48 -9.93 3.17 -2.33
CA ASN A 48 -9.13 2.12 -1.71
C ASN A 48 -7.66 2.37 -2.02
N VAL A 49 -6.87 2.63 -0.99
CA VAL A 49 -5.43 2.92 -1.11
C VAL A 49 -4.63 1.82 -0.44
N LEU A 50 -3.66 1.27 -1.15
CA LEU A 50 -2.66 0.35 -0.61
C LEU A 50 -1.34 1.10 -0.39
N VAL A 51 -0.75 0.96 0.78
CA VAL A 51 0.63 1.38 1.06
C VAL A 51 1.48 0.15 1.28
N ILE A 52 2.55 0.01 0.52
CA ILE A 52 3.58 -1.03 0.65
C ILE A 52 4.84 -0.36 1.18
N ASP A 53 5.28 -0.74 2.37
CA ASP A 53 6.54 -0.27 2.96
C ASP A 53 7.21 -1.44 3.72
N ASP A 54 8.41 -1.23 4.24
CA ASP A 54 9.18 -2.25 4.96
C ASP A 54 8.41 -2.82 6.15
N ARG A 55 7.84 -1.93 6.95
CA ARG A 55 7.07 -2.21 8.17
C ARG A 55 6.15 -1.05 8.50
N VAL A 56 5.24 -1.26 9.44
CA VAL A 56 4.43 -0.16 9.98
C VAL A 56 5.36 0.87 10.62
N PRO A 57 5.32 2.13 10.18
CA PRO A 57 6.24 3.16 10.67
C PRO A 57 5.77 3.73 12.01
N TYR A 58 6.67 3.77 12.99
CA TYR A 58 6.43 4.46 14.26
C TYR A 58 7.26 5.74 14.36
N PRO A 59 6.76 6.81 15.02
CA PRO A 59 7.51 8.06 15.17
C PRO A 59 8.84 7.89 15.93
N SER A 60 8.91 6.88 16.80
CA SER A 60 10.13 6.57 17.61
C SER A 60 11.24 5.89 16.82
N MET A 61 10.96 5.41 15.60
CA MET A 61 11.96 4.79 14.74
C MET A 61 12.83 5.86 14.10
N GLY A 62 14.12 5.55 13.89
CA GLY A 62 15.05 6.41 13.17
C GLY A 62 14.84 6.41 11.65
N SER A 63 15.80 7.01 10.94
CA SER A 63 15.81 7.08 9.46
C SER A 63 14.56 7.74 8.89
N GLY A 64 13.98 7.23 7.81
CA GLY A 64 12.82 7.77 7.14
C GLY A 64 11.47 7.47 7.81
N TYR A 65 11.41 6.63 8.84
CA TYR A 65 10.14 6.21 9.45
C TYR A 65 9.27 7.33 10.03
N PRO A 66 9.78 8.40 10.66
CA PRO A 66 8.95 9.53 11.07
C PRO A 66 8.21 10.17 9.91
N ARG A 67 8.85 10.28 8.74
CA ARG A 67 8.22 10.78 7.51
C ARG A 67 7.16 9.82 7.00
N SER A 68 7.48 8.51 6.92
CA SER A 68 6.51 7.48 6.51
C SER A 68 5.31 7.42 7.47
N CYS A 69 5.53 7.58 8.78
CA CYS A 69 4.46 7.67 9.77
C CYS A 69 3.57 8.88 9.52
N HIS A 70 4.14 10.04 9.23
CA HIS A 70 3.39 11.26 8.93
C HIS A 70 2.59 11.11 7.63
N LEU A 71 3.15 10.49 6.59
CA LEU A 71 2.43 10.16 5.36
C LEU A 71 1.23 9.24 5.66
N LEU A 72 1.43 8.19 6.45
CA LEU A 72 0.37 7.27 6.85
C LEU A 72 -0.75 7.98 7.61
N GLN A 73 -0.40 8.82 8.59
CA GLN A 73 -1.36 9.62 9.36
C GLN A 73 -2.12 10.61 8.48
N THR A 74 -1.45 11.20 7.50
CA THR A 74 -2.08 12.11 6.53
C THR A 74 -3.10 11.37 5.68
N LEU A 75 -2.77 10.17 5.19
CA LEU A 75 -3.71 9.32 4.45
C LEU A 75 -4.91 8.90 5.30
N LEU A 76 -4.69 8.57 6.58
CA LEU A 76 -5.77 8.24 7.51
C LEU A 76 -6.72 9.40 7.80
N ALA A 77 -6.25 10.64 7.66
CA ALA A 77 -7.10 11.84 7.79
C ALA A 77 -7.91 12.16 6.51
N MET A 78 -7.62 11.48 5.40
CA MET A 78 -8.34 11.65 4.13
C MET A 78 -9.55 10.69 4.05
N PRO A 79 -10.55 10.97 3.20
CA PRO A 79 -11.68 10.07 2.97
C PRO A 79 -11.26 8.88 2.09
N VAL A 80 -10.32 8.07 2.56
CA VAL A 80 -9.82 6.88 1.88
C VAL A 80 -9.96 5.65 2.78
N ARG A 81 -10.02 4.49 2.18
CA ARG A 81 -9.87 3.21 2.88
C ARG A 81 -8.44 2.73 2.69
N LEU A 82 -7.70 2.69 3.79
CA LEU A 82 -6.29 2.37 3.76
C LEU A 82 -6.03 0.90 4.09
N THR A 83 -5.22 0.25 3.26
CA THR A 83 -4.60 -1.04 3.53
C THR A 83 -3.09 -0.84 3.57
N PHE A 84 -2.43 -1.32 4.61
CA PHE A 84 -0.98 -1.27 4.77
C PHE A 84 -0.40 -2.67 4.64
N TYR A 85 0.65 -2.82 3.82
CA TYR A 85 1.34 -4.08 3.58
C TYR A 85 2.79 -3.97 4.02
N PRO A 86 3.16 -4.51 5.21
CA PRO A 86 4.55 -4.56 5.67
C PRO A 86 5.30 -5.67 4.92
N LEU A 87 6.24 -5.27 4.04
CA LEU A 87 6.90 -6.20 3.11
C LEU A 87 8.11 -6.91 3.72
N GLN A 88 8.92 -6.19 4.52
CA GLN A 88 10.18 -6.71 5.06
C GLN A 88 10.02 -7.29 6.47
N PHE A 89 9.22 -6.63 7.30
CA PHE A 89 9.00 -6.97 8.70
C PHE A 89 7.52 -7.16 8.96
N PRO A 90 6.93 -8.27 8.50
CA PRO A 90 5.48 -8.48 8.57
C PRO A 90 5.00 -8.92 9.97
N HIS A 91 5.91 -9.21 10.92
CA HIS A 91 5.57 -9.75 12.23
C HIS A 91 5.63 -8.65 13.29
N ASP A 92 4.66 -7.76 13.28
CA ASP A 92 4.48 -6.74 14.33
C ASP A 92 3.27 -7.08 15.22
N ASP A 93 3.24 -6.59 16.46
CA ASP A 93 2.07 -6.74 17.33
C ASP A 93 0.95 -5.79 16.86
N TRP A 94 -0.16 -6.35 16.40
CA TRP A 94 -1.32 -5.59 15.93
C TRP A 94 -1.87 -4.64 17.01
N ARG A 95 -1.74 -4.98 18.32
CA ARG A 95 -2.21 -4.15 19.43
C ARG A 95 -1.38 -2.88 19.53
N GLU A 96 -0.07 -2.99 19.37
CA GLU A 96 0.84 -1.85 19.36
C GLU A 96 0.58 -0.96 18.16
N ILE A 97 0.39 -1.55 16.98
CA ILE A 97 0.06 -0.82 15.75
C ILE A 97 -1.20 0.02 15.97
N TYR A 98 -2.29 -0.59 16.39
CA TYR A 98 -3.55 0.13 16.56
C TYR A 98 -3.52 1.12 17.72
N ALA A 99 -2.73 0.86 18.76
CA ALA A 99 -2.57 1.80 19.87
C ALA A 99 -1.79 3.07 19.47
N GLN A 100 -0.80 2.95 18.56
CA GLN A 100 0.06 4.07 18.17
C GLN A 100 -0.41 4.80 16.91
N ILE A 101 -0.97 4.09 15.94
CA ILE A 101 -1.35 4.65 14.64
C ILE A 101 -2.86 4.92 14.57
N GLY A 102 -3.69 4.03 15.15
CA GLY A 102 -5.15 4.08 15.07
C GLY A 102 -5.74 2.81 14.48
N MET A 103 -7.07 2.68 14.55
CA MET A 103 -7.80 1.46 14.15
C MET A 103 -8.43 1.54 12.76
N ASP A 104 -8.34 2.67 12.07
CA ASP A 104 -9.13 2.95 10.86
C ASP A 104 -8.44 2.48 9.57
N PHE A 105 -7.57 1.45 9.66
CA PHE A 105 -6.94 0.87 8.49
C PHE A 105 -6.71 -0.64 8.64
N GLU A 106 -6.57 -1.32 7.50
CA GLU A 106 -6.24 -2.74 7.44
C GLU A 106 -4.72 -2.92 7.40
N VAL A 107 -4.17 -3.80 8.22
CA VAL A 107 -2.75 -4.16 8.18
C VAL A 107 -2.61 -5.63 7.82
N MET A 108 -1.82 -5.91 6.78
CA MET A 108 -1.59 -7.28 6.27
C MET A 108 -0.39 -7.94 6.95
N LEU A 109 -0.52 -8.21 8.26
CA LEU A 109 0.51 -8.91 9.02
C LEU A 109 0.71 -10.35 8.52
N ASP A 110 1.89 -10.90 8.81
CA ASP A 110 2.30 -12.29 8.52
C ASP A 110 2.30 -12.68 7.02
N HIS A 111 2.28 -11.69 6.11
CA HIS A 111 2.31 -11.95 4.67
C HIS A 111 3.72 -11.81 4.07
N GLY A 112 4.41 -10.71 4.30
CA GLY A 112 5.78 -10.47 3.83
C GLY A 112 5.95 -10.54 2.30
N ARG A 113 7.20 -10.71 1.86
CA ARG A 113 7.56 -10.75 0.43
C ARG A 113 6.97 -11.95 -0.29
N GLU A 114 6.94 -13.09 0.38
CA GLU A 114 6.55 -14.38 -0.19
C GLU A 114 5.09 -14.39 -0.65
N ARG A 115 4.24 -13.61 0.01
CA ARG A 115 2.80 -13.58 -0.29
C ARG A 115 2.35 -12.32 -1.02
N LEU A 116 3.26 -11.43 -1.40
CA LEU A 116 2.90 -10.17 -2.08
C LEU A 116 2.15 -10.42 -3.38
N LEU A 117 2.64 -11.33 -4.23
CA LEU A 117 1.99 -11.64 -5.50
C LEU A 117 0.58 -12.21 -5.29
N GLU A 118 0.42 -13.19 -4.42
CA GLU A 118 -0.87 -13.79 -4.07
C GLU A 118 -1.85 -12.74 -3.55
N PHE A 119 -1.39 -11.87 -2.64
CA PHE A 119 -2.18 -10.80 -2.09
C PHE A 119 -2.67 -9.83 -3.17
N LEU A 120 -1.78 -9.34 -4.02
CA LEU A 120 -2.12 -8.41 -5.10
C LEU A 120 -3.09 -9.06 -6.12
N GLN A 121 -2.87 -10.31 -6.48
CA GLN A 121 -3.75 -11.08 -7.36
C GLN A 121 -5.15 -11.27 -6.77
N SER A 122 -5.25 -11.51 -5.47
CA SER A 122 -6.54 -11.66 -4.78
C SER A 122 -7.36 -10.35 -4.73
N ARG A 123 -6.73 -9.22 -5.04
CA ARG A 123 -7.31 -7.87 -4.96
C ARG A 123 -7.22 -7.07 -6.27
N ILE A 124 -7.11 -7.75 -7.41
CA ILE A 124 -7.12 -7.10 -8.73
C ILE A 124 -8.39 -6.25 -8.88
N GLY A 125 -8.22 -4.98 -9.27
CA GLY A 125 -9.31 -4.02 -9.44
C GLY A 125 -9.95 -3.53 -8.14
N PHE A 126 -9.36 -3.84 -6.99
CA PHE A 126 -9.85 -3.36 -5.70
C PHE A 126 -9.21 -2.01 -5.29
N PHE A 127 -7.93 -1.82 -5.58
CA PHE A 127 -7.21 -0.59 -5.21
C PHE A 127 -7.32 0.45 -6.33
N ASP A 128 -7.74 1.66 -5.96
CA ASP A 128 -7.70 2.84 -6.84
C ASP A 128 -6.27 3.41 -6.93
N CYS A 129 -5.50 3.25 -5.85
CA CYS A 129 -4.13 3.72 -5.76
C CYS A 129 -3.26 2.75 -4.95
N ILE A 130 -2.03 2.54 -5.42
CA ILE A 130 -0.98 1.80 -4.70
C ILE A 130 0.22 2.73 -4.53
N ILE A 131 0.62 2.96 -3.30
CA ILE A 131 1.82 3.71 -2.94
C ILE A 131 2.89 2.70 -2.53
N VAL A 132 4.01 2.70 -3.23
CA VAL A 132 5.15 1.83 -2.91
C VAL A 132 6.29 2.70 -2.41
N SER A 133 6.64 2.53 -1.13
CA SER A 133 7.75 3.26 -0.51
C SER A 133 9.05 2.47 -0.61
N ARG A 134 10.15 3.15 -0.89
CA ARG A 134 11.53 2.64 -0.99
C ARG A 134 11.84 1.86 -2.27
N ASP A 135 13.08 1.99 -2.70
CA ASP A 135 13.57 1.45 -3.97
C ASP A 135 13.52 -0.08 -4.05
N HIS A 136 13.88 -0.77 -2.97
CA HIS A 136 13.87 -2.23 -2.92
C HIS A 136 12.46 -2.82 -2.86
N ASN A 137 11.49 -2.12 -2.27
CA ASN A 137 10.09 -2.54 -2.29
C ASN A 137 9.49 -2.36 -3.70
N MET A 138 9.91 -1.31 -4.41
CA MET A 138 9.52 -1.09 -5.80
C MET A 138 10.02 -2.21 -6.73
N ASP A 139 11.19 -2.81 -6.44
CA ASP A 139 11.67 -3.97 -7.19
C ASP A 139 10.73 -5.18 -7.04
N PHE A 140 10.28 -5.47 -5.83
CA PHE A 140 9.32 -6.57 -5.58
C PHE A 140 7.96 -6.29 -6.22
N PHE A 141 7.48 -5.06 -6.13
CA PHE A 141 6.24 -4.66 -6.78
C PHE A 141 6.33 -4.78 -8.30
N ASN A 142 7.41 -4.29 -8.91
CA ASN A 142 7.65 -4.39 -10.34
C ASN A 142 7.70 -5.86 -10.81
N GLN A 143 8.30 -6.76 -10.02
CA GLN A 143 8.30 -8.19 -10.31
C GLN A 143 6.88 -8.77 -10.26
N ALA A 144 6.08 -8.39 -9.27
CA ALA A 144 4.69 -8.85 -9.19
C ALA A 144 3.85 -8.39 -10.38
N VAL A 145 4.01 -7.14 -10.82
CA VAL A 145 3.33 -6.60 -12.01
C VAL A 145 3.83 -7.25 -13.30
N LEU A 146 5.12 -7.60 -13.39
CA LEU A 146 5.67 -8.33 -14.54
C LEU A 146 5.06 -9.74 -14.64
N LEU A 147 4.82 -10.41 -13.53
CA LEU A 147 4.18 -11.73 -13.47
C LEU A 147 2.67 -11.66 -13.73
N ASP A 148 2.02 -10.59 -13.31
CA ASP A 148 0.60 -10.37 -13.55
C ASP A 148 0.30 -8.87 -13.80
N PRO A 149 0.31 -8.42 -15.06
CA PRO A 149 0.07 -7.02 -15.40
C PRO A 149 -1.30 -6.47 -15.00
N ARG A 150 -2.27 -7.34 -14.71
CA ARG A 150 -3.61 -6.93 -14.25
C ARG A 150 -3.56 -6.22 -12.90
N ILE A 151 -2.49 -6.41 -12.10
CA ILE A 151 -2.28 -5.74 -10.80
C ILE A 151 -2.24 -4.22 -10.96
N ALA A 152 -1.61 -3.72 -12.03
CA ALA A 152 -1.50 -2.29 -12.31
C ALA A 152 -2.62 -1.76 -13.23
N GLN A 153 -3.51 -2.65 -13.73
CA GLN A 153 -4.56 -2.24 -14.63
C GLN A 153 -5.64 -1.43 -13.89
N HIS A 154 -5.89 -0.19 -14.34
CA HIS A 154 -6.85 0.74 -13.73
C HIS A 154 -6.51 1.18 -12.29
N THR A 155 -5.28 0.96 -11.84
CA THR A 155 -4.78 1.35 -10.53
C THR A 155 -3.70 2.40 -10.69
N ARG A 156 -3.81 3.53 -10.01
CA ARG A 156 -2.76 4.56 -10.00
C ARG A 156 -1.60 4.10 -9.12
N ILE A 157 -0.40 4.09 -9.68
CA ILE A 157 0.83 3.69 -8.98
C ILE A 157 1.61 4.95 -8.60
N ILE A 158 1.91 5.09 -7.32
CA ILE A 158 2.77 6.17 -6.80
C ILE A 158 4.01 5.51 -6.19
N TYR A 159 5.17 5.93 -6.66
CA TYR A 159 6.44 5.53 -6.08
C TYR A 159 6.90 6.60 -5.09
N ASP A 160 6.96 6.27 -3.80
CA ASP A 160 7.59 7.09 -2.78
C ASP A 160 9.06 6.68 -2.68
N ALA A 161 9.93 7.40 -3.38
CA ALA A 161 11.36 7.08 -3.47
C ALA A 161 12.06 7.22 -2.12
N GLU A 162 11.52 8.00 -1.19
CA GLU A 162 12.10 8.37 0.10
C GLU A 162 13.47 9.06 -0.07
N ALA A 163 14.43 8.42 -0.73
CA ALA A 163 15.72 9.00 -1.13
C ALA A 163 16.35 8.21 -2.26
N LEU A 164 17.00 8.89 -3.19
CA LEU A 164 17.88 8.24 -4.15
C LEU A 164 19.16 7.76 -3.46
N ILE A 165 19.40 6.46 -3.50
CA ILE A 165 20.52 5.80 -2.82
C ILE A 165 21.80 5.85 -3.68
N ALA A 166 21.68 5.73 -5.01
CA ALA A 166 22.82 5.70 -5.92
C ALA A 166 23.71 6.96 -5.82
N PRO A 167 23.17 8.21 -5.82
CA PRO A 167 24.00 9.39 -5.65
C PRO A 167 24.78 9.40 -4.32
N ARG A 168 24.15 8.95 -3.23
CA ARG A 168 24.78 8.87 -1.90
C ARG A 168 25.89 7.83 -1.87
N LYS A 169 25.66 6.64 -2.45
CA LYS A 169 26.68 5.59 -2.56
C LYS A 169 27.88 6.06 -3.40
N ILE A 170 27.62 6.74 -4.50
CA ILE A 170 28.70 7.30 -5.36
C ILE A 170 29.51 8.33 -4.59
N MET A 171 28.85 9.27 -3.91
CA MET A 171 29.54 10.26 -3.08
C MET A 171 30.37 9.59 -1.99
N HIS A 172 29.84 8.62 -1.28
CA HIS A 172 30.55 7.88 -0.24
C HIS A 172 31.80 7.18 -0.78
N ARG A 173 31.70 6.49 -1.92
CA ARG A 173 32.86 5.85 -2.57
C ARG A 173 33.95 6.88 -2.96
N ARG A 174 33.54 8.04 -3.51
CA ARG A 174 34.47 9.12 -3.83
C ARG A 174 35.17 9.69 -2.57
N LEU A 175 34.45 9.81 -1.46
CA LEU A 175 35.04 10.25 -0.17
C LEU A 175 36.05 9.23 0.40
N LEU A 176 35.86 7.94 0.11
CA LEU A 176 36.82 6.89 0.47
C LEU A 176 38.03 6.82 -0.47
N GLY A 177 38.14 7.74 -1.43
CA GLY A 177 39.24 7.79 -2.41
C GLY A 177 39.06 6.88 -3.62
N GLU A 178 37.89 6.27 -3.80
CA GLU A 178 37.63 5.46 -4.99
C GLU A 178 37.36 6.35 -6.22
N THR A 179 37.93 5.96 -7.34
CA THR A 179 37.62 6.61 -8.63
C THR A 179 36.33 6.02 -9.19
N VAL A 180 35.24 6.80 -9.16
CA VAL A 180 33.99 6.44 -9.79
C VAL A 180 33.82 7.30 -11.02
N SER A 181 33.89 6.67 -12.22
CA SER A 181 33.72 7.39 -13.49
C SER A 181 32.30 7.93 -13.64
N GLU A 182 32.15 9.02 -14.39
CA GLU A 182 30.82 9.60 -14.65
C GLU A 182 29.86 8.61 -15.33
N ALA A 183 30.37 7.76 -16.22
CA ALA A 183 29.60 6.72 -16.89
C ALA A 183 29.02 5.70 -15.88
N VAL A 184 29.80 5.27 -14.88
CA VAL A 184 29.36 4.36 -13.82
C VAL A 184 28.36 5.06 -12.92
N ALA A 185 28.61 6.33 -12.57
CA ALA A 185 27.69 7.13 -11.76
C ALA A 185 26.33 7.30 -12.47
N PHE A 186 26.35 7.70 -13.71
CA PHE A 186 25.15 7.87 -14.54
C PHE A 186 24.37 6.56 -14.66
N SER A 187 25.05 5.45 -14.98
CA SER A 187 24.39 4.14 -15.09
C SER A 187 23.67 3.72 -13.78
N ALA A 188 24.33 3.92 -12.63
CA ALA A 188 23.75 3.56 -11.34
C ALA A 188 22.50 4.39 -11.01
N ILE A 189 22.54 5.71 -11.26
CA ILE A 189 21.41 6.61 -11.05
C ILE A 189 20.24 6.26 -12.00
N THR A 190 20.57 6.03 -13.28
CA THR A 190 19.57 5.62 -14.29
C THR A 190 18.88 4.33 -13.92
N GLN A 191 19.61 3.33 -13.44
CA GLN A 191 19.05 2.06 -13.01
C GLN A 191 18.09 2.24 -11.83
N GLU A 192 18.43 3.11 -10.87
CA GLU A 192 17.56 3.39 -9.75
C GLU A 192 16.30 4.16 -10.19
N ALA A 193 16.45 5.21 -10.98
CA ALA A 193 15.32 5.98 -11.53
C ALA A 193 14.40 5.11 -12.39
N HIS A 194 14.95 4.14 -13.12
CA HIS A 194 14.17 3.22 -13.96
C HIS A 194 13.21 2.33 -13.14
N LYS A 195 13.41 2.17 -11.85
CA LYS A 195 12.45 1.46 -10.98
C LYS A 195 11.09 2.14 -10.97
N ALA A 196 11.05 3.45 -11.18
CA ALA A 196 9.82 4.24 -11.25
C ALA A 196 9.01 4.04 -12.56
N ARG A 197 9.51 3.27 -13.54
CA ARG A 197 8.91 3.14 -14.89
C ARG A 197 7.44 2.75 -14.94
N LEU A 198 6.94 2.08 -13.92
CA LEU A 198 5.53 1.70 -13.80
C LEU A 198 4.71 2.67 -12.94
N ALA A 199 5.35 3.70 -12.37
CA ALA A 199 4.66 4.67 -11.53
C ALA A 199 4.06 5.81 -12.37
N ASP A 200 2.82 6.19 -12.04
CA ASP A 200 2.16 7.37 -12.61
C ASP A 200 2.68 8.67 -11.98
N ALA A 201 3.23 8.57 -10.77
CA ALA A 201 3.82 9.69 -10.05
C ALA A 201 4.94 9.22 -9.11
N VAL A 202 5.90 10.11 -8.85
CA VAL A 202 7.00 9.88 -7.90
C VAL A 202 6.98 10.96 -6.82
N ILE A 203 7.12 10.56 -5.57
CA ILE A 203 7.36 11.43 -4.43
C ILE A 203 8.86 11.42 -4.14
N ALA A 204 9.53 12.55 -4.34
CA ALA A 204 10.94 12.76 -4.02
C ALA A 204 11.08 13.70 -2.82
N VAL A 205 12.15 13.57 -2.03
CA VAL A 205 12.36 14.38 -0.82
C VAL A 205 12.98 15.75 -1.10
N SER A 206 13.44 15.98 -2.33
CA SER A 206 14.03 17.26 -2.77
C SER A 206 13.85 17.49 -4.26
N GLU A 207 13.90 18.76 -4.69
CA GLU A 207 13.92 19.11 -6.11
C GLU A 207 15.11 18.47 -6.84
N TYR A 208 16.26 18.40 -6.18
CA TYR A 208 17.46 17.76 -6.75
C TYR A 208 17.19 16.29 -7.12
N GLU A 209 16.50 15.53 -6.25
CA GLU A 209 16.12 14.15 -6.55
C GLU A 209 14.98 14.07 -7.56
N ALA A 210 14.01 14.98 -7.49
CA ALA A 210 12.92 15.06 -8.46
C ALA A 210 13.42 15.27 -9.90
N ASP A 211 14.48 16.04 -10.09
CA ASP A 211 15.05 16.30 -11.41
C ASP A 211 15.62 15.03 -12.06
N TYR A 212 16.13 14.09 -11.29
CA TYR A 212 16.52 12.78 -11.82
C TYR A 212 15.34 12.02 -12.39
N PHE A 213 14.20 12.02 -11.70
CA PHE A 213 13.01 11.30 -12.19
C PHE A 213 12.36 12.01 -13.38
N ARG A 214 12.43 13.34 -13.48
CA ARG A 214 11.89 14.10 -14.61
C ARG A 214 12.68 13.89 -15.91
N SER A 215 13.92 13.44 -15.81
CA SER A 215 14.79 13.20 -16.96
C SER A 215 14.66 11.81 -17.59
N TYR A 216 13.80 10.97 -17.01
CA TYR A 216 13.50 9.61 -17.43
C TYR A 216 12.00 9.38 -17.64
#